data_c146649838ba61e9549266cf30f33acd
#
_entry.id   c146649838ba61e9549266cf30f33acd
#
_cell.length_a   1.000
_cell.length_b   1.000
_cell.length_c   1.000
_cell.angle_alpha   90.00
_cell.angle_beta   90.00
_cell.angle_gamma   90.00
#
_symmetry.space_group_name_H-M   'P 1'
#
loop_
_entity.id
_entity.type
_entity.pdbx_description
1 polymer ?
#
loop_
_entity_poly.entity_id
_entity_poly.type
_entity_poly.pdbx_seq_one_letter_code
_entity_poly.pdbx_strand_id
1 'polypeptide(L)'
;MSEMIGSMREYETHVTVRCADAAEPVRLNTWAAARELEVTHGEPERGRAVWRPVLTLPDRTGHERLVPRLRADGFDPVRVEVTTVPWTRDLPGPGGGHFEHHLPVLLPADFDRTALEALAAPHGAHLSRSVRRVGGGYWQVRCVSQRWSGAAGAAGAGAAFDALVRELDSAGYEVDTGKRQFVLYDRDLSVDDGRLGQDVDA
;
A
#
# COMPACT_ATOMS: atom_id res chain seq x y z
N MET A 1 -31.75 -10.80 -0.68
CA MET A 1 -30.31 -11.09 -0.64
C MET A 1 -29.73 -10.54 -1.93
N SER A 2 -29.30 -9.29 -1.93
CA SER A 2 -28.72 -8.61 -3.09
C SER A 2 -27.21 -8.60 -2.88
N GLU A 3 -26.51 -9.48 -3.58
CA GLU A 3 -25.05 -9.50 -3.62
C GLU A 3 -24.58 -8.17 -4.23
N MET A 4 -23.96 -7.34 -3.41
CA MET A 4 -23.12 -6.25 -3.90
C MET A 4 -21.86 -6.89 -4.49
N ILE A 5 -21.95 -7.29 -5.76
CA ILE A 5 -20.76 -7.51 -6.59
C ILE A 5 -20.19 -6.11 -6.82
N GLY A 6 -19.29 -5.69 -5.91
CA GLY A 6 -18.47 -4.53 -6.16
C GLY A 6 -17.74 -4.75 -7.48
N SER A 7 -17.95 -3.86 -8.45
CA SER A 7 -17.22 -3.86 -9.70
C SER A 7 -15.72 -3.91 -9.37
N MET A 8 -15.07 -5.06 -9.60
CA MET A 8 -13.63 -5.17 -9.43
C MET A 8 -12.99 -4.21 -10.44
N ARG A 9 -12.45 -3.13 -9.91
CA ARG A 9 -11.71 -2.14 -10.70
C ARG A 9 -10.49 -2.84 -11.27
N GLU A 10 -10.31 -2.75 -12.58
CA GLU A 10 -9.17 -3.39 -13.25
C GLU A 10 -7.85 -2.75 -12.81
N TYR A 11 -7.86 -1.44 -12.57
CA TYR A 11 -6.69 -0.67 -12.13
C TYR A 11 -7.04 0.20 -10.93
N GLU A 12 -6.06 0.36 -10.04
CA GLU A 12 -6.08 1.35 -8.98
C GLU A 12 -4.78 2.15 -9.02
N THR A 13 -4.90 3.46 -8.91
CA THR A 13 -3.75 4.36 -8.71
C THR A 13 -3.77 4.90 -7.30
N HIS A 14 -2.67 4.74 -6.61
CA HIS A 14 -2.46 5.21 -5.23
C HIS A 14 -1.46 6.37 -5.24
N VAL A 15 -1.86 7.51 -4.71
CA VAL A 15 -0.98 8.67 -4.52
C VAL A 15 -0.79 8.92 -3.04
N THR A 16 0.43 8.66 -2.54
CA THR A 16 0.79 8.94 -1.15
C THR A 16 1.16 10.40 -0.99
N VAL A 17 0.56 11.06 -0.01
CA VAL A 17 0.83 12.46 0.35
C VAL A 17 1.53 12.48 1.70
N ARG A 18 2.66 13.19 1.81
CA ARG A 18 3.33 13.43 3.07
C ARG A 18 2.66 14.62 3.76
N CYS A 19 2.28 14.43 5.02
CA CYS A 19 1.73 15.47 5.86
C CYS A 19 2.70 15.75 7.01
N ALA A 20 3.11 17.00 7.17
CA ALA A 20 4.11 17.41 8.15
C ALA A 20 3.54 17.55 9.56
N ASP A 21 2.23 17.84 9.67
CA ASP A 21 1.54 18.03 10.95
C ASP A 21 0.15 17.35 10.95
N ALA A 22 -0.53 17.40 12.09
CA ALA A 22 -1.85 16.78 12.27
C ALA A 22 -3.00 17.54 11.59
N ALA A 23 -2.81 18.77 11.15
CA ALA A 23 -3.84 19.56 10.47
C ALA A 23 -3.88 19.24 8.95
N GLU A 24 -2.74 18.88 8.37
CA GLU A 24 -2.66 18.58 6.94
C GLU A 24 -3.52 17.38 6.49
N PRO A 25 -3.60 16.24 7.21
CA PRO A 25 -4.52 15.17 6.85
C PRO A 25 -6.00 15.62 6.83
N VAL A 26 -6.40 16.50 7.75
CA VAL A 26 -7.76 17.04 7.80
C VAL A 26 -8.02 17.94 6.58
N ARG A 27 -7.06 18.80 6.24
CA ARG A 27 -7.11 19.65 5.04
C ARG A 27 -7.19 18.79 3.76
N LEU A 28 -6.37 17.73 3.69
CA LEU A 28 -6.37 16.81 2.55
C LEU A 28 -7.71 16.07 2.43
N ASN A 29 -8.30 15.61 3.53
CA ASN A 29 -9.61 14.98 3.53
C ASN A 29 -10.69 15.91 2.97
N THR A 30 -10.73 17.15 3.43
CA THR A 30 -11.70 18.15 2.95
C THR A 30 -11.50 18.42 1.46
N TRP A 31 -10.25 18.54 1.03
CA TRP A 31 -9.87 18.75 -0.36
C TRP A 31 -10.27 17.56 -1.26
N ALA A 32 -10.05 16.34 -0.80
CA ALA A 32 -10.37 15.10 -1.49
C ALA A 32 -11.89 14.88 -1.58
N ALA A 33 -12.62 15.09 -0.47
CA ALA A 33 -14.08 14.95 -0.42
C ALA A 33 -14.77 15.87 -1.43
N ALA A 34 -14.31 17.11 -1.59
CA ALA A 34 -14.84 18.05 -2.60
C ALA A 34 -14.60 17.58 -4.06
N ARG A 35 -13.84 16.50 -4.26
CA ARG A 35 -13.48 15.92 -5.56
C ARG A 35 -13.87 14.44 -5.70
N GLU A 36 -14.65 13.94 -4.74
CA GLU A 36 -15.11 12.56 -4.67
C GLU A 36 -13.95 11.53 -4.68
N LEU A 37 -12.79 11.91 -4.11
CA LEU A 37 -11.62 11.06 -3.99
C LEU A 37 -11.64 10.32 -2.64
N GLU A 38 -11.32 9.05 -2.69
CA GLU A 38 -11.14 8.22 -1.50
C GLU A 38 -9.77 8.48 -0.87
N VAL A 39 -9.75 8.66 0.46
CA VAL A 39 -8.51 8.82 1.24
C VAL A 39 -8.43 7.74 2.29
N THR A 40 -7.37 6.95 2.24
CA THR A 40 -7.07 5.97 3.27
C THR A 40 -5.98 6.50 4.21
N HIS A 41 -6.23 6.39 5.51
CA HIS A 41 -5.29 6.80 6.55
C HIS A 41 -4.75 5.57 7.30
N GLY A 42 -3.40 5.50 7.39
CA GLY A 42 -2.75 4.67 8.41
C GLY A 42 -2.39 5.55 9.61
N GLU A 43 -2.61 5.07 10.81
CA GLU A 43 -2.07 5.75 12.00
C GLU A 43 -0.55 5.62 12.01
N PRO A 44 0.21 6.70 12.29
CA PRO A 44 1.65 6.61 12.45
C PRO A 44 1.98 5.74 13.68
N GLU A 45 3.06 4.99 13.59
CA GLU A 45 3.59 4.26 14.74
C GLU A 45 3.97 5.24 15.87
N ARG A 46 3.79 4.84 17.12
CA ARG A 46 4.11 5.69 18.30
C ARG A 46 5.49 6.31 18.16
N GLY A 47 5.57 7.63 18.32
CA GLY A 47 6.82 8.41 18.24
C GLY A 47 7.17 8.93 16.84
N ARG A 48 6.31 8.74 15.82
CA ARG A 48 6.47 9.34 14.48
C ARG A 48 5.34 10.32 14.20
N ALA A 49 5.71 11.55 13.88
CA ALA A 49 4.77 12.63 13.56
C ALA A 49 4.39 12.70 12.06
N VAL A 50 4.88 11.78 11.22
CA VAL A 50 4.68 11.87 9.77
C VAL A 50 3.48 11.02 9.36
N TRP A 51 2.42 11.68 8.92
CA TRP A 51 1.24 11.07 8.34
C TRP A 51 1.46 10.86 6.84
N ARG A 52 1.02 9.71 6.34
CA ARG A 52 1.11 9.37 4.91
C ARG A 52 -0.24 8.85 4.39
N PRO A 53 -1.26 9.71 4.30
CA PRO A 53 -2.53 9.34 3.68
C PRO A 53 -2.32 9.00 2.21
N VAL A 54 -3.18 8.08 1.72
CA VAL A 54 -3.17 7.60 0.34
C VAL A 54 -4.49 7.97 -0.33
N LEU A 55 -4.41 8.69 -1.43
CA LEU A 55 -5.53 8.93 -2.33
C LEU A 55 -5.63 7.79 -3.34
N THR A 56 -6.82 7.22 -3.51
CA THR A 56 -7.06 6.13 -4.45
C THR A 56 -7.94 6.59 -5.60
N LEU A 57 -7.49 6.32 -6.84
CA LEU A 57 -8.23 6.59 -8.08
C LEU A 57 -8.53 5.27 -8.79
N PRO A 58 -9.70 5.15 -9.44
CA PRO A 58 -10.13 3.93 -10.12
C PRO A 58 -9.62 3.82 -11.58
N ASP A 59 -8.47 4.38 -11.90
CA ASP A 59 -7.90 4.38 -13.24
C ASP A 59 -6.37 4.31 -13.23
N ARG A 60 -5.76 4.07 -14.41
CA ARG A 60 -4.32 3.87 -14.57
C ARG A 60 -3.52 5.17 -14.64
N THR A 61 -4.11 6.26 -15.13
CA THR A 61 -3.39 7.49 -15.51
C THR A 61 -3.80 8.72 -14.71
N GLY A 62 -4.76 8.58 -13.80
CA GLY A 62 -5.30 9.71 -13.02
C GLY A 62 -4.26 10.51 -12.25
N HIS A 63 -3.16 9.85 -11.87
CA HIS A 63 -2.05 10.51 -11.17
C HIS A 63 -1.38 11.63 -11.99
N GLU A 64 -1.37 11.52 -13.31
CA GLU A 64 -0.78 12.55 -14.21
C GLU A 64 -1.46 13.92 -14.04
N ARG A 65 -2.75 13.92 -13.72
CA ARG A 65 -3.52 15.14 -13.42
C ARG A 65 -3.54 15.45 -11.92
N LEU A 66 -3.62 14.41 -11.07
CA LEU A 66 -3.77 14.59 -9.64
C LEU A 66 -2.51 15.14 -8.97
N VAL A 67 -1.32 14.62 -9.33
CA VAL A 67 -0.05 15.04 -8.71
C VAL A 67 0.24 16.53 -8.93
N PRO A 68 0.17 17.10 -10.15
CA PRO A 68 0.35 18.53 -10.34
C PRO A 68 -0.68 19.38 -9.57
N ARG A 69 -1.92 18.90 -9.47
CA ARG A 69 -2.98 19.61 -8.77
C ARG A 69 -2.77 19.62 -7.25
N LEU A 70 -2.35 18.48 -6.67
CA LEU A 70 -1.97 18.41 -5.25
C LEU A 70 -0.85 19.40 -4.94
N ARG A 71 0.20 19.45 -5.78
CA ARG A 71 1.31 20.40 -5.62
C ARG A 71 0.85 21.86 -5.72
N ALA A 72 0.00 22.17 -6.69
CA ALA A 72 -0.55 23.53 -6.88
C ALA A 72 -1.39 23.97 -5.66
N ASP A 73 -2.10 23.04 -5.01
CA ASP A 73 -2.92 23.30 -3.82
C ASP A 73 -2.12 23.15 -2.50
N GLY A 74 -0.76 23.06 -2.60
CA GLY A 74 0.17 23.07 -1.47
C GLY A 74 0.21 21.79 -0.67
N PHE A 75 -0.02 20.64 -1.31
CA PHE A 75 0.24 19.30 -0.76
C PHE A 75 1.54 18.72 -1.31
N ASP A 76 2.10 17.74 -0.59
CA ASP A 76 3.36 17.10 -0.93
C ASP A 76 3.13 15.62 -1.31
N PRO A 77 2.77 15.32 -2.58
CA PRO A 77 2.70 13.95 -3.07
C PRO A 77 4.11 13.37 -3.22
N VAL A 78 4.38 12.26 -2.51
CA VAL A 78 5.72 11.65 -2.40
C VAL A 78 5.85 10.30 -3.11
N ARG A 79 4.75 9.63 -3.46
CA ARG A 79 4.78 8.36 -4.18
C ARG A 79 3.55 8.19 -5.05
N VAL A 80 3.75 7.61 -6.20
CA VAL A 80 2.67 7.11 -7.07
C VAL A 80 2.88 5.62 -7.29
N GLU A 81 1.82 4.86 -7.08
CA GLU A 81 1.77 3.43 -7.35
C GLU A 81 0.54 3.12 -8.21
N VAL A 82 0.71 2.36 -9.29
CA VAL A 82 -0.38 1.87 -10.14
C VAL A 82 -0.43 0.36 -10.02
N THR A 83 -1.58 -0.15 -9.59
CA THR A 83 -1.79 -1.58 -9.36
C THR A 83 -2.92 -2.12 -10.22
N THR A 84 -2.90 -3.44 -10.43
CA THR A 84 -3.97 -4.20 -11.05
C THR A 84 -4.17 -5.52 -10.33
N VAL A 85 -5.24 -6.24 -10.68
CA VAL A 85 -5.47 -7.58 -10.15
C VAL A 85 -4.45 -8.58 -10.71
N PRO A 86 -3.92 -9.51 -9.90
CA PRO A 86 -2.81 -10.38 -10.30
C PRO A 86 -3.18 -11.46 -11.32
N TRP A 87 -4.46 -11.58 -11.66
CA TRP A 87 -4.98 -12.56 -12.64
C TRP A 87 -5.43 -11.92 -13.96
N THR A 88 -5.13 -10.64 -14.19
CA THR A 88 -5.36 -10.02 -15.50
C THR A 88 -4.51 -10.68 -16.58
N ARG A 89 -5.02 -10.73 -17.82
CA ARG A 89 -4.31 -11.35 -18.95
C ARG A 89 -3.14 -10.52 -19.47
N ASP A 90 -3.17 -9.21 -19.21
CA ASP A 90 -2.26 -8.24 -19.78
C ASP A 90 -1.15 -7.82 -18.79
N LEU A 91 -0.73 -8.77 -17.91
CA LEU A 91 0.43 -8.51 -17.06
C LEU A 91 1.69 -8.39 -17.92
N PRO A 92 2.54 -7.38 -17.69
CA PRO A 92 3.82 -7.25 -18.36
C PRO A 92 4.70 -8.48 -18.05
N GLY A 93 5.59 -8.80 -18.99
CA GLY A 93 6.58 -9.86 -18.82
C GLY A 93 7.54 -9.60 -17.64
N PRO A 94 8.48 -10.53 -17.41
CA PRO A 94 9.46 -10.42 -16.32
C PRO A 94 10.18 -9.07 -16.35
N GLY A 95 10.25 -8.41 -15.16
CA GLY A 95 10.87 -7.08 -15.02
C GLY A 95 9.92 -5.89 -15.25
N GLY A 96 8.68 -6.12 -15.73
CA GLY A 96 7.71 -5.06 -15.97
C GLY A 96 6.85 -4.69 -14.73
N GLY A 97 7.22 -5.17 -13.54
CA GLY A 97 6.49 -4.95 -12.30
C GLY A 97 6.74 -6.06 -11.28
N HIS A 98 5.93 -6.09 -10.21
CA HIS A 98 6.03 -7.11 -9.18
C HIS A 98 4.67 -7.39 -8.53
N PHE A 99 4.54 -8.55 -7.90
CA PHE A 99 3.36 -8.88 -7.10
C PHE A 99 3.53 -8.37 -5.68
N GLU A 100 2.47 -7.84 -5.11
CA GLU A 100 2.39 -7.50 -3.68
C GLU A 100 1.19 -8.19 -3.04
N HIS A 101 1.42 -8.70 -1.85
CA HIS A 101 0.42 -9.33 -1.00
C HIS A 101 0.37 -8.57 0.32
N HIS A 102 -0.83 -8.21 0.75
CA HIS A 102 -1.06 -7.50 2.00
C HIS A 102 -2.01 -8.32 2.86
N LEU A 103 -1.50 -8.86 3.95
CA LEU A 103 -2.22 -9.70 4.89
C LEU A 103 -2.49 -8.91 6.18
N PRO A 104 -3.71 -8.42 6.40
CA PRO A 104 -4.08 -7.84 7.69
C PRO A 104 -4.07 -8.94 8.75
N VAL A 105 -3.35 -8.72 9.84
CA VAL A 105 -3.24 -9.64 10.98
C VAL A 105 -3.79 -8.95 12.21
N LEU A 106 -4.74 -9.61 12.90
CA LEU A 106 -5.26 -9.13 14.18
C LEU A 106 -4.32 -9.57 15.30
N LEU A 107 -3.85 -8.60 16.07
CA LEU A 107 -2.81 -8.80 17.09
C LEU A 107 -3.24 -8.17 18.41
N PRO A 108 -2.91 -8.77 19.56
CA PRO A 108 -3.02 -8.09 20.85
C PRO A 108 -2.07 -6.88 20.89
N ALA A 109 -2.35 -5.91 21.77
CA ALA A 109 -1.54 -4.69 21.85
C ALA A 109 -0.08 -4.94 22.24
N ASP A 110 0.16 -6.03 22.97
CA ASP A 110 1.45 -6.48 23.52
C ASP A 110 2.07 -7.66 22.77
N PHE A 111 1.65 -7.89 21.50
CA PHE A 111 2.19 -8.99 20.69
C PHE A 111 3.71 -8.93 20.54
N ASP A 112 4.35 -10.09 20.42
CA ASP A 112 5.78 -10.18 20.14
C ASP A 112 6.08 -9.83 18.67
N ARG A 113 6.50 -8.57 18.47
CA ARG A 113 6.86 -8.06 17.16
C ARG A 113 8.02 -8.82 16.53
N THR A 114 9.04 -9.15 17.34
CA THR A 114 10.25 -9.82 16.86
C THR A 114 9.95 -11.22 16.35
N ALA A 115 9.10 -11.96 17.08
CA ALA A 115 8.65 -13.28 16.65
C ALA A 115 7.89 -13.24 15.33
N LEU A 116 6.95 -12.29 15.15
CA LEU A 116 6.21 -12.14 13.90
C LEU A 116 7.10 -11.71 12.73
N GLU A 117 8.05 -10.79 12.94
CA GLU A 117 9.01 -10.37 11.92
C GLU A 117 9.96 -11.54 11.53
N ALA A 118 10.41 -12.34 12.50
CA ALA A 118 11.24 -13.53 12.24
C ALA A 118 10.50 -14.60 11.43
N LEU A 119 9.19 -14.76 11.67
CA LEU A 119 8.34 -15.67 10.90
C LEU A 119 8.10 -15.17 9.47
N ALA A 120 7.88 -13.88 9.29
CA ALA A 120 7.60 -13.29 7.97
C ALA A 120 8.85 -13.21 7.06
N ALA A 121 10.03 -12.98 7.63
CA ALA A 121 11.27 -12.73 6.88
C ALA A 121 11.66 -13.84 5.89
N PRO A 122 11.58 -15.16 6.19
CA PRO A 122 11.89 -16.23 5.23
C PRO A 122 10.99 -16.23 4.00
N HIS A 123 9.79 -15.64 4.10
CA HIS A 123 8.84 -15.48 3.02
C HIS A 123 9.03 -14.19 2.20
N GLY A 124 10.10 -13.42 2.45
CA GLY A 124 10.30 -12.11 1.84
C GLY A 124 9.25 -11.08 2.27
N ALA A 125 8.62 -11.30 3.42
CA ALA A 125 7.57 -10.44 3.95
C ALA A 125 8.09 -9.59 5.12
N HIS A 126 7.41 -8.47 5.37
CA HIS A 126 7.72 -7.55 6.45
C HIS A 126 6.44 -7.03 7.12
N LEU A 127 6.56 -6.68 8.39
CA LEU A 127 5.46 -6.10 9.14
C LEU A 127 5.37 -4.58 8.87
N SER A 128 4.18 -4.11 8.49
CA SER A 128 3.94 -2.68 8.26
C SER A 128 4.16 -1.85 9.52
N ARG A 129 4.51 -0.58 9.32
CA ARG A 129 4.61 0.40 10.42
C ARG A 129 3.28 1.04 10.77
N SER A 130 2.30 0.98 9.85
CA SER A 130 0.95 1.49 10.09
C SER A 130 0.19 0.56 11.01
N VAL A 131 -0.61 1.15 11.89
CA VAL A 131 -1.40 0.46 12.92
C VAL A 131 -2.84 0.93 12.81
N ARG A 132 -3.79 0.01 12.81
CA ARG A 132 -5.20 0.31 13.04
C ARG A 132 -5.63 -0.30 14.38
N ARG A 133 -5.93 0.53 15.37
CA ARG A 133 -6.37 0.08 16.69
C ARG A 133 -7.83 -0.32 16.67
N VAL A 134 -8.17 -1.38 17.40
CA VAL A 134 -9.53 -1.90 17.52
C VAL A 134 -9.82 -2.30 18.99
N GLY A 135 -11.08 -2.49 19.34
CA GLY A 135 -11.45 -2.98 20.67
C GLY A 135 -10.97 -2.09 21.82
N GLY A 136 -11.09 -0.75 21.71
CA GLY A 136 -10.63 0.17 22.75
C GLY A 136 -9.10 0.22 22.92
N GLY A 137 -8.34 -0.27 21.95
CA GLY A 137 -6.87 -0.28 21.96
C GLY A 137 -6.23 -1.54 22.52
N TYR A 138 -7.01 -2.53 22.95
CA TYR A 138 -6.50 -3.84 23.37
C TYR A 138 -6.00 -4.69 22.20
N TRP A 139 -6.52 -4.43 21.00
CA TRP A 139 -6.18 -5.10 19.76
C TRP A 139 -5.68 -4.09 18.72
N GLN A 140 -4.92 -4.59 17.77
CA GLN A 140 -4.45 -3.81 16.63
C GLN A 140 -4.45 -4.69 15.39
N VAL A 141 -4.73 -4.08 14.24
CA VAL A 141 -4.53 -4.70 12.94
C VAL A 141 -3.26 -4.13 12.34
N ARG A 142 -2.35 -5.01 11.95
CA ARG A 142 -1.15 -4.67 11.18
C ARG A 142 -1.16 -5.44 9.89
N CYS A 143 -0.45 -4.94 8.89
CA CYS A 143 -0.32 -5.62 7.61
C CYS A 143 1.04 -6.32 7.54
N VAL A 144 1.04 -7.61 7.25
CA VAL A 144 2.22 -8.34 6.79
C VAL A 144 2.24 -8.25 5.26
N SER A 145 3.25 -7.57 4.71
CA SER A 145 3.36 -7.31 3.29
C SER A 145 4.48 -8.14 2.68
N GLN A 146 4.18 -8.86 1.59
CA GLN A 146 5.12 -9.70 0.84
C GLN A 146 5.25 -9.16 -0.58
N ARG A 147 6.50 -9.05 -1.07
CA ARG A 147 6.79 -8.72 -2.46
C ARG A 147 7.34 -9.94 -3.19
N TRP A 148 6.86 -10.18 -4.42
CA TRP A 148 7.28 -11.27 -5.29
C TRP A 148 7.64 -10.77 -6.68
N SER A 149 8.84 -11.10 -7.16
CA SER A 149 9.35 -10.76 -8.49
C SER A 149 9.92 -11.97 -9.25
N GLY A 150 9.60 -13.19 -8.78
CA GLY A 150 10.18 -14.40 -9.34
C GLY A 150 9.70 -14.72 -10.76
N ALA A 151 10.53 -15.44 -11.53
CA ALA A 151 10.25 -15.85 -12.92
C ALA A 151 8.99 -16.72 -13.07
N ALA A 152 8.51 -17.37 -12.00
CA ALA A 152 7.29 -18.19 -12.01
C ALA A 152 5.98 -17.34 -12.07
N GLY A 153 6.10 -16.01 -12.15
CA GLY A 153 4.98 -15.11 -12.38
C GLY A 153 3.83 -15.25 -11.37
N ALA A 154 2.59 -15.13 -11.84
CA ALA A 154 1.40 -15.18 -10.98
C ALA A 154 1.23 -16.50 -10.21
N ALA A 155 1.62 -17.64 -10.80
CA ALA A 155 1.54 -18.93 -10.13
C ALA A 155 2.53 -19.01 -8.95
N GLY A 156 3.77 -18.56 -9.16
CA GLY A 156 4.78 -18.49 -8.08
C GLY A 156 4.40 -17.52 -6.99
N ALA A 157 3.86 -16.35 -7.36
CA ALA A 157 3.33 -15.37 -6.41
C ALA A 157 2.18 -15.97 -5.58
N GLY A 158 1.27 -16.72 -6.21
CA GLY A 158 0.19 -17.43 -5.52
C GLY A 158 0.71 -18.44 -4.51
N ALA A 159 1.66 -19.28 -4.92
CA ALA A 159 2.27 -20.28 -4.03
C ALA A 159 3.00 -19.63 -2.84
N ALA A 160 3.70 -18.52 -3.07
CA ALA A 160 4.38 -17.76 -2.02
C ALA A 160 3.38 -17.14 -1.02
N PHE A 161 2.26 -16.61 -1.51
CA PHE A 161 1.16 -16.12 -0.69
C PHE A 161 0.61 -17.21 0.21
N ASP A 162 0.23 -18.35 -0.38
CA ASP A 162 -0.36 -19.48 0.35
C ASP A 162 0.61 -20.06 1.39
N ALA A 163 1.91 -20.04 1.11
CA ALA A 163 2.94 -20.46 2.06
C ALA A 163 3.00 -19.54 3.28
N LEU A 164 2.97 -18.21 3.05
CA LEU A 164 2.96 -17.23 4.13
C LEU A 164 1.70 -17.33 4.99
N VAL A 165 0.52 -17.48 4.36
CA VAL A 165 -0.75 -17.65 5.10
C VAL A 165 -0.70 -18.88 5.98
N ARG A 166 -0.27 -20.03 5.46
CA ARG A 166 -0.14 -21.27 6.26
C ARG A 166 0.82 -21.13 7.43
N GLU A 167 1.91 -20.41 7.25
CA GLU A 167 2.89 -20.19 8.32
C GLU A 167 2.30 -19.33 9.44
N LEU A 168 1.61 -18.25 9.08
CA LEU A 168 0.92 -17.37 10.04
C LEU A 168 -0.16 -18.12 10.81
N ASP A 169 -1.02 -18.89 10.10
CA ASP A 169 -2.06 -19.73 10.71
C ASP A 169 -1.47 -20.76 11.66
N SER A 170 -0.40 -21.46 11.25
CA SER A 170 0.27 -22.49 12.06
C SER A 170 0.88 -21.92 13.34
N ALA A 171 1.29 -20.65 13.30
CA ALA A 171 1.79 -19.91 14.47
C ALA A 171 0.66 -19.30 15.31
N GLY A 172 -0.61 -19.51 14.94
CA GLY A 172 -1.78 -19.05 15.70
C GLY A 172 -2.16 -17.58 15.46
N TYR A 173 -1.67 -16.96 14.42
CA TYR A 173 -2.07 -15.60 14.06
C TYR A 173 -3.40 -15.61 13.30
N GLU A 174 -4.32 -14.72 13.69
CA GLU A 174 -5.57 -14.51 12.97
C GLU A 174 -5.35 -13.56 11.78
N VAL A 175 -5.45 -14.14 10.56
CA VAL A 175 -5.27 -13.41 9.29
C VAL A 175 -6.64 -13.10 8.70
N ASP A 176 -6.89 -11.83 8.43
CA ASP A 176 -8.09 -11.37 7.69
C ASP A 176 -7.88 -11.55 6.18
N THR A 177 -8.93 -11.29 5.40
CA THR A 177 -8.90 -11.38 3.94
C THR A 177 -7.77 -10.52 3.36
N GLY A 178 -6.78 -11.18 2.78
CA GLY A 178 -5.62 -10.54 2.20
C GLY A 178 -5.90 -9.88 0.85
N LYS A 179 -5.28 -8.75 0.59
CA LYS A 179 -5.25 -8.11 -0.74
C LYS A 179 -4.05 -8.65 -1.53
N ARG A 180 -4.32 -9.07 -2.77
CA ARG A 180 -3.29 -9.49 -3.74
C ARG A 180 -3.35 -8.56 -4.93
N GLN A 181 -2.22 -8.00 -5.32
CA GLN A 181 -2.13 -7.04 -6.43
C GLN A 181 -0.86 -7.25 -7.24
N PHE A 182 -0.87 -6.75 -8.47
CA PHE A 182 0.33 -6.60 -9.30
C PHE A 182 0.63 -5.11 -9.44
N VAL A 183 1.82 -4.71 -9.08
CA VAL A 183 2.30 -3.33 -9.18
C VAL A 183 2.92 -3.14 -10.56
N LEU A 184 2.24 -2.34 -11.38
CA LEU A 184 2.65 -1.99 -12.75
C LEU A 184 3.65 -0.85 -12.78
N TYR A 185 3.52 0.07 -11.83
CA TYR A 185 4.31 1.29 -11.75
C TYR A 185 4.43 1.70 -10.28
N ASP A 186 5.63 2.02 -9.85
CA ASP A 186 5.93 2.50 -8.52
C ASP A 186 7.04 3.57 -8.62
N ARG A 187 6.72 4.80 -8.28
CA ARG A 187 7.64 5.93 -8.36
C ARG A 187 7.64 6.73 -7.07
N ASP A 188 8.83 6.86 -6.49
CA ASP A 188 9.09 7.81 -5.41
C ASP A 188 9.33 9.20 -5.99
N LEU A 189 8.38 10.12 -5.74
CA LEU A 189 8.43 11.49 -6.25
C LEU A 189 9.36 12.40 -5.40
N SER A 190 9.71 11.98 -4.19
CA SER A 190 10.59 12.75 -3.31
C SER A 190 12.06 12.73 -3.77
N VAL A 191 12.43 11.78 -4.64
CA VAL A 191 13.78 11.66 -5.22
C VAL A 191 13.96 12.59 -6.42
N ASP A 192 12.88 12.97 -7.11
CA ASP A 192 12.93 13.79 -8.32
C ASP A 192 13.18 15.28 -8.04
N ASP A 193 12.86 15.78 -6.87
CA ASP A 193 13.06 17.19 -6.49
C ASP A 193 14.54 17.62 -6.44
N GLY A 194 15.48 16.67 -6.55
CA GLY A 194 16.93 16.92 -6.58
C GLY A 194 17.62 16.69 -7.94
N ARG A 195 16.93 16.19 -8.98
CA ARG A 195 17.55 15.80 -10.26
C ARG A 195 17.21 16.67 -11.46
N LEU A 196 16.41 17.70 -11.34
CA LEU A 196 16.10 18.60 -12.45
C LEU A 196 17.19 19.65 -12.75
N GLY A 197 18.42 19.46 -12.25
CA GLY A 197 19.50 20.45 -12.41
C GLY A 197 20.81 19.98 -13.02
N GLN A 198 20.95 18.75 -13.54
CA GLN A 198 22.23 18.30 -14.05
C GLN A 198 22.15 17.36 -15.27
N ASP A 199 21.42 17.69 -16.31
CA ASP A 199 21.65 17.08 -17.64
C ASP A 199 21.31 18.09 -18.74
N VAL A 200 22.02 19.22 -18.76
CA VAL A 200 22.24 20.04 -19.97
C VAL A 200 23.69 20.49 -19.89
N ASP A 201 24.57 19.74 -20.52
CA ASP A 201 25.85 20.11 -21.12
C ASP A 201 26.86 18.94 -21.02
N ALA A 202 26.88 18.10 -22.05
CA ALA A 202 28.10 17.52 -22.64
C ALA A 202 27.72 16.84 -23.97
#